data_f5bfbc1d6390e6264e4edff3ff3ee76e
#
_entry.id   f5bfbc1d6390e6264e4edff3ff3ee76e
#
_cell.length_a   1.000
_cell.length_b   1.000
_cell.length_c   1.000
_cell.angle_alpha   90.00
_cell.angle_beta   90.00
_cell.angle_gamma   90.00
#
_symmetry.space_group_name_H-M   'P 1'
#
loop_
_entity.id
_entity.type
_entity.pdbx_description
1 polymer ?
#
loop_
_entity_poly.entity_id
_entity_poly.type
_entity_poly.pdbx_seq_one_letter_code
_entity_poly.pdbx_strand_id
1 'polypeptide(L)'
;MAPIISVQNLTKTYANGFEALKGINLDVEKGEILALLGPNGAGKTTLISIICGIANPSGGRVLVAGHDVVKDFRATRGMIGLVPQELTTDQFETVFNTVSFSRGLHGKKANPAHIEKVLRALSLWDKKDNMLRQLSGGMKRRVLIAKALSHEPDILFLDEPTAGVDVTLRKDMWHVVEELRASGVTIILTTHYIEEAEEIADRVGVINGGELLLVEDKAALMAKLGRKQLILDLTEPLSRLPDCFAGNGLTLGADGSRLIYDFDSDNEQESIAALLTRLGENNIHFKDLSTRQSSLEDIFVALVGAGK
;
A
#
# COMPACT_ATOMS: atom_id res chain seq x y z
N MET A 1 10.88 19.38 -5.31
CA MET A 1 12.22 18.79 -5.00
C MET A 1 12.45 17.69 -6.02
N ALA A 2 13.69 17.23 -6.25
CA ALA A 2 13.90 16.06 -7.12
C ALA A 2 13.43 14.80 -6.39
N PRO A 3 12.73 13.86 -7.07
CA PRO A 3 12.28 12.63 -6.46
C PRO A 3 13.47 11.76 -6.01
N ILE A 4 13.29 11.02 -4.93
CA ILE A 4 14.34 10.11 -4.44
C ILE A 4 14.45 8.86 -5.31
N ILE A 5 13.33 8.42 -5.91
CA ILE A 5 13.29 7.39 -6.95
C ILE A 5 12.61 7.97 -8.18
N SER A 6 13.21 7.79 -9.35
CA SER A 6 12.61 8.15 -10.64
C SER A 6 12.69 6.96 -11.58
N VAL A 7 11.54 6.47 -12.01
CA VAL A 7 11.36 5.38 -12.97
C VAL A 7 10.85 5.97 -14.27
N GLN A 8 11.55 5.72 -15.39
CA GLN A 8 11.27 6.35 -16.68
C GLN A 8 11.12 5.29 -17.77
N ASN A 9 9.90 5.16 -18.32
CA ASN A 9 9.54 4.23 -19.40
C ASN A 9 10.06 2.80 -19.17
N LEU A 10 9.96 2.32 -17.92
CA LEU A 10 10.53 1.05 -17.51
C LEU A 10 9.78 -0.12 -18.12
N THR A 11 10.49 -0.99 -18.83
CA THR A 11 9.95 -2.24 -19.38
C THR A 11 10.70 -3.44 -18.86
N LYS A 12 10.00 -4.57 -18.75
CA LYS A 12 10.60 -5.87 -18.43
C LYS A 12 9.91 -6.99 -19.16
N THR A 13 10.66 -7.65 -20.03
CA THR A 13 10.28 -8.89 -20.71
C THR A 13 11.21 -10.01 -20.23
N TYR A 14 10.67 -11.13 -19.80
CA TYR A 14 11.43 -12.31 -19.39
C TYR A 14 11.77 -13.19 -20.61
N ALA A 15 12.71 -14.14 -20.45
CA ALA A 15 13.18 -15.00 -21.52
C ALA A 15 12.07 -15.86 -22.19
N ASN A 16 10.98 -16.13 -21.46
CA ASN A 16 9.81 -16.84 -21.98
C ASN A 16 8.84 -15.95 -22.78
N GLY A 17 9.19 -14.70 -23.02
CA GLY A 17 8.36 -13.74 -23.74
C GLY A 17 7.31 -13.01 -22.87
N PHE A 18 7.21 -13.34 -21.58
CA PHE A 18 6.26 -12.69 -20.68
C PHE A 18 6.70 -11.25 -20.40
N GLU A 19 5.84 -10.29 -20.75
CA GLU A 19 6.03 -8.87 -20.52
C GLU A 19 5.44 -8.48 -19.16
N ALA A 20 6.32 -8.37 -18.16
CA ALA A 20 5.95 -8.10 -16.78
C ALA A 20 5.77 -6.60 -16.47
N LEU A 21 6.45 -5.71 -17.21
CA LEU A 21 6.31 -4.26 -17.10
C LEU A 21 6.28 -3.63 -18.50
N LYS A 22 5.37 -2.67 -18.69
CA LYS A 22 5.01 -2.08 -20.00
C LYS A 22 5.12 -0.55 -19.99
N GLY A 23 6.34 -0.02 -19.80
CA GLY A 23 6.57 1.43 -19.83
C GLY A 23 6.16 2.19 -18.57
N ILE A 24 6.49 1.63 -17.39
CA ILE A 24 6.21 2.25 -16.09
C ILE A 24 6.93 3.60 -15.95
N ASN A 25 6.19 4.63 -15.55
CA ASN A 25 6.70 5.92 -15.11
C ASN A 25 6.25 6.16 -13.66
N LEU A 26 7.21 6.38 -12.74
CA LEU A 26 6.93 6.55 -11.32
C LEU A 26 7.99 7.43 -10.67
N ASP A 27 7.56 8.48 -9.99
CA ASP A 27 8.42 9.28 -9.12
C ASP A 27 7.97 9.10 -7.67
N VAL A 28 8.94 8.88 -6.78
CA VAL A 28 8.73 8.75 -5.33
C VAL A 28 9.45 9.90 -4.63
N GLU A 29 8.73 10.59 -3.76
CA GLU A 29 9.27 11.72 -3.01
C GLU A 29 10.01 11.24 -1.76
N LYS A 30 10.97 12.06 -1.29
CA LYS A 30 11.73 11.72 -0.09
C LYS A 30 10.85 11.80 1.17
N GLY A 31 10.87 10.74 1.99
CA GLY A 31 10.19 10.71 3.29
C GLY A 31 8.68 10.39 3.20
N GLU A 32 8.16 10.02 2.02
CA GLU A 32 6.79 9.56 1.88
C GLU A 32 6.64 8.05 2.09
N ILE A 33 5.42 7.62 2.36
CA ILE A 33 4.99 6.23 2.25
C ILE A 33 4.17 6.09 0.96
N LEU A 34 4.72 5.37 -0.02
CA LEU A 34 4.01 5.00 -1.24
C LEU A 34 3.52 3.57 -1.16
N ALA A 35 2.21 3.34 -1.23
CA ALA A 35 1.63 2.01 -1.37
C ALA A 35 1.40 1.66 -2.84
N LEU A 36 1.93 0.52 -3.29
CA LEU A 36 1.68 -0.03 -4.62
C LEU A 36 0.63 -1.15 -4.53
N LEU A 37 -0.58 -0.85 -4.99
CA LEU A 37 -1.72 -1.76 -5.02
C LEU A 37 -1.80 -2.47 -6.37
N GLY A 38 -2.18 -3.74 -6.35
CA GLY A 38 -2.41 -4.51 -7.56
C GLY A 38 -2.62 -6.00 -7.28
N PRO A 39 -3.30 -6.73 -8.17
CA PRO A 39 -3.49 -8.16 -8.04
C PRO A 39 -2.16 -8.92 -8.13
N ASN A 40 -2.20 -10.21 -7.77
CA ASN A 40 -1.05 -11.09 -7.97
C ASN A 40 -0.68 -11.16 -9.45
N GLY A 41 0.62 -11.07 -9.76
CA GLY A 41 1.10 -11.03 -11.15
C GLY A 41 1.01 -9.67 -11.84
N ALA A 42 0.54 -8.61 -11.16
CA ALA A 42 0.44 -7.26 -11.74
C ALA A 42 1.80 -6.61 -12.10
N GLY A 43 2.92 -7.13 -11.60
CA GLY A 43 4.26 -6.60 -11.84
C GLY A 43 4.93 -5.93 -10.63
N LYS A 44 4.27 -5.87 -9.45
CA LYS A 44 4.77 -5.22 -8.23
C LYS A 44 6.17 -5.69 -7.83
N THR A 45 6.34 -7.00 -7.60
CA THR A 45 7.63 -7.59 -7.21
C THR A 45 8.69 -7.43 -8.30
N THR A 46 8.31 -7.45 -9.58
CA THR A 46 9.25 -7.17 -10.70
C THR A 46 9.75 -5.74 -10.67
N LEU A 47 8.86 -4.76 -10.44
CA LEU A 47 9.22 -3.35 -10.31
C LEU A 47 10.19 -3.14 -9.14
N ILE A 48 9.85 -3.65 -7.95
CA ILE A 48 10.73 -3.60 -6.77
C ILE A 48 12.08 -4.24 -7.07
N SER A 49 12.10 -5.44 -7.67
CA SER A 49 13.33 -6.18 -7.97
C SER A 49 14.27 -5.38 -8.88
N ILE A 50 13.73 -4.61 -9.83
CA ILE A 50 14.56 -3.76 -10.69
C ILE A 50 15.06 -2.54 -9.94
N ILE A 51 14.24 -1.86 -9.17
CA ILE A 51 14.66 -0.68 -8.37
C ILE A 51 15.74 -1.09 -7.35
N CYS A 52 15.58 -2.26 -6.70
CA CYS A 52 16.57 -2.81 -5.77
C CYS A 52 17.83 -3.39 -6.45
N GLY A 53 17.90 -3.37 -7.79
CA GLY A 53 19.02 -3.89 -8.56
C GLY A 53 19.20 -5.41 -8.49
N ILE A 54 18.10 -6.17 -8.21
CA ILE A 54 18.09 -7.63 -8.22
C ILE A 54 17.88 -8.15 -9.66
N ALA A 55 17.03 -7.47 -10.43
CA ALA A 55 16.75 -7.78 -11.81
C ALA A 55 17.13 -6.60 -12.72
N ASN A 56 17.63 -6.89 -13.94
CA ASN A 56 17.90 -5.85 -14.92
C ASN A 56 16.62 -5.49 -15.70
N PRO A 57 16.40 -4.22 -16.04
CA PRO A 57 15.32 -3.82 -16.95
C PRO A 57 15.57 -4.36 -18.37
N SER A 58 14.52 -4.47 -19.17
CA SER A 58 14.63 -4.71 -20.62
C SER A 58 14.74 -3.40 -21.40
N GLY A 59 14.15 -2.31 -20.88
CA GLY A 59 14.22 -0.98 -21.40
C GLY A 59 13.85 0.07 -20.37
N GLY A 60 14.04 1.33 -20.68
CA GLY A 60 13.81 2.43 -19.75
C GLY A 60 14.99 2.63 -18.79
N ARG A 61 14.74 3.44 -17.75
CA ARG A 61 15.76 3.83 -16.77
C ARG A 61 15.17 3.97 -15.37
N VAL A 62 15.97 3.62 -14.36
CA VAL A 62 15.64 3.86 -12.94
C VAL A 62 16.78 4.59 -12.27
N LEU A 63 16.44 5.67 -11.57
CA LEU A 63 17.37 6.47 -10.77
C LEU A 63 16.96 6.39 -9.30
N VAL A 64 17.94 6.22 -8.42
CA VAL A 64 17.79 6.31 -6.95
C VAL A 64 18.74 7.38 -6.45
N ALA A 65 18.20 8.42 -5.85
CA ALA A 65 18.94 9.63 -5.45
C ALA A 65 19.86 10.16 -6.57
N GLY A 66 19.39 10.11 -7.84
CA GLY A 66 20.14 10.53 -9.02
C GLY A 66 21.11 9.49 -9.60
N HIS A 67 21.35 8.35 -8.91
CA HIS A 67 22.21 7.26 -9.36
C HIS A 67 21.43 6.21 -10.16
N ASP A 68 22.01 5.77 -11.27
CA ASP A 68 21.42 4.73 -12.12
C ASP A 68 21.55 3.34 -11.48
N VAL A 69 20.44 2.62 -11.32
CA VAL A 69 20.42 1.32 -10.59
C VAL A 69 21.25 0.22 -11.26
N VAL A 70 21.55 0.35 -12.55
CA VAL A 70 22.36 -0.61 -13.30
C VAL A 70 23.84 -0.20 -13.27
N LYS A 71 24.14 1.07 -13.55
CA LYS A 71 25.51 1.58 -13.67
C LYS A 71 26.15 1.79 -12.30
N ASP A 72 25.38 2.37 -11.36
CA ASP A 72 25.85 2.77 -10.03
C ASP A 72 25.31 1.83 -8.94
N PHE A 73 25.13 0.53 -9.26
CA PHE A 73 24.43 -0.44 -8.42
C PHE A 73 24.97 -0.56 -6.97
N ARG A 74 26.27 -0.29 -6.74
CA ARG A 74 26.83 -0.30 -5.38
C ARG A 74 26.32 0.86 -4.54
N ALA A 75 26.22 2.05 -5.14
CA ALA A 75 25.70 3.24 -4.47
C ALA A 75 24.19 3.05 -4.17
N THR A 76 23.41 2.66 -5.18
CA THR A 76 21.95 2.50 -5.03
C THR A 76 21.57 1.42 -4.03
N ARG A 77 22.23 0.25 -4.05
CA ARG A 77 21.99 -0.82 -3.07
C ARG A 77 22.39 -0.44 -1.64
N GLY A 78 23.37 0.47 -1.49
CA GLY A 78 23.75 1.01 -0.17
C GLY A 78 22.70 1.93 0.45
N MET A 79 21.79 2.49 -0.36
CA MET A 79 20.71 3.38 0.06
C MET A 79 19.37 2.64 0.26
N ILE A 80 19.27 1.39 -0.16
CA ILE A 80 18.01 0.62 -0.19
C ILE A 80 18.07 -0.52 0.82
N GLY A 81 17.07 -0.63 1.68
CA GLY A 81 16.71 -1.81 2.44
C GLY A 81 15.55 -2.53 1.78
N LEU A 82 15.59 -3.85 1.70
CA LEU A 82 14.51 -4.67 1.16
C LEU A 82 14.08 -5.74 2.16
N VAL A 83 12.79 -5.78 2.42
CA VAL A 83 12.11 -6.86 3.16
C VAL A 83 11.29 -7.67 2.15
N PRO A 84 11.75 -8.87 1.78
CA PRO A 84 11.04 -9.70 0.81
C PRO A 84 9.77 -10.33 1.42
N GLN A 85 8.87 -10.79 0.57
CA GLN A 85 7.65 -11.48 0.97
C GLN A 85 7.94 -12.77 1.74
N GLU A 86 8.92 -13.56 1.28
CA GLU A 86 9.29 -14.83 1.91
C GLU A 86 10.23 -14.66 3.10
N LEU A 87 10.01 -15.46 4.16
CA LEU A 87 10.83 -15.47 5.38
C LEU A 87 12.07 -16.37 5.19
N THR A 88 12.98 -15.98 4.30
CA THR A 88 14.24 -16.71 4.07
C THR A 88 15.34 -16.17 4.98
N THR A 89 15.66 -16.91 6.05
CA THR A 89 16.74 -16.59 7.00
C THR A 89 17.40 -17.88 7.50
N ASP A 90 18.66 -17.79 7.91
CA ASP A 90 19.31 -18.89 8.61
C ASP A 90 18.66 -19.09 9.97
N GLN A 91 18.00 -20.24 10.15
CA GLN A 91 17.19 -20.56 11.33
C GLN A 91 18.05 -20.79 12.59
N PHE A 92 19.34 -21.03 12.45
CA PHE A 92 20.25 -21.39 13.54
C PHE A 92 21.09 -20.22 14.05
N GLU A 93 21.08 -19.09 13.37
CA GLU A 93 21.74 -17.86 13.83
C GLU A 93 20.89 -17.10 14.85
N THR A 94 21.59 -16.30 15.69
CA THR A 94 20.93 -15.39 16.63
C THR A 94 20.43 -14.12 15.92
N VAL A 95 19.44 -13.44 16.53
CA VAL A 95 18.91 -12.19 16.02
C VAL A 95 20.02 -11.16 15.82
N PHE A 96 20.85 -10.96 16.86
CA PHE A 96 21.94 -9.97 16.82
C PHE A 96 22.96 -10.26 15.73
N ASN A 97 23.40 -11.51 15.62
CA ASN A 97 24.37 -11.92 14.60
C ASN A 97 23.81 -11.75 13.20
N THR A 98 22.56 -12.15 12.98
CA THR A 98 21.88 -12.03 11.68
C THR A 98 21.83 -10.58 11.21
N VAL A 99 21.46 -9.65 12.09
CA VAL A 99 21.35 -8.23 11.75
C VAL A 99 22.74 -7.60 11.58
N SER A 100 23.69 -7.94 12.43
CA SER A 100 25.08 -7.48 12.35
C SER A 100 25.78 -7.96 11.07
N PHE A 101 25.56 -9.21 10.70
CA PHE A 101 26.07 -9.78 9.45
C PHE A 101 25.51 -9.07 8.22
N SER A 102 24.18 -8.77 8.21
CA SER A 102 23.56 -8.02 7.13
C SER A 102 24.22 -6.65 6.93
N ARG A 103 24.56 -5.93 8.02
CA ARG A 103 25.32 -4.67 7.93
C ARG A 103 26.66 -4.85 7.23
N GLY A 104 27.39 -5.92 7.57
CA GLY A 104 28.68 -6.26 6.95
C GLY A 104 28.58 -6.53 5.45
N LEU A 105 27.51 -7.20 5.00
CA LEU A 105 27.27 -7.47 3.58
C LEU A 105 27.10 -6.18 2.76
N HIS A 106 26.59 -5.11 3.37
CA HIS A 106 26.52 -3.78 2.75
C HIS A 106 27.82 -2.95 2.87
N GLY A 107 28.93 -3.57 3.31
CA GLY A 107 30.25 -2.91 3.43
C GLY A 107 30.33 -1.88 4.56
N LYS A 108 29.36 -1.84 5.47
CA LYS A 108 29.36 -0.91 6.62
C LYS A 108 30.20 -1.50 7.77
N LYS A 109 30.97 -0.63 8.43
CA LYS A 109 31.69 -1.01 9.64
C LYS A 109 30.75 -1.48 10.75
N ALA A 110 31.20 -2.40 11.60
CA ALA A 110 30.45 -2.85 12.77
C ALA A 110 30.00 -1.64 13.62
N ASN A 111 28.73 -1.60 13.99
CA ASN A 111 28.15 -0.58 14.85
C ASN A 111 27.10 -1.21 15.77
N PRO A 112 27.55 -1.85 16.89
CA PRO A 112 26.64 -2.50 17.85
C PRO A 112 25.59 -1.54 18.41
N ALA A 113 25.92 -0.27 18.62
CA ALA A 113 24.98 0.71 19.14
C ALA A 113 23.83 1.00 18.17
N HIS A 114 24.11 1.05 16.85
CA HIS A 114 23.06 1.17 15.84
C HIS A 114 22.19 -0.08 15.79
N ILE A 115 22.80 -1.29 15.83
CA ILE A 115 22.05 -2.54 15.85
C ILE A 115 21.14 -2.63 17.08
N GLU A 116 21.65 -2.23 18.27
CA GLU A 116 20.83 -2.14 19.48
C GLU A 116 19.66 -1.18 19.29
N LYS A 117 19.88 0.02 18.74
CA LYS A 117 18.82 0.99 18.45
C LYS A 117 17.73 0.39 17.56
N VAL A 118 18.13 -0.26 16.47
CA VAL A 118 17.19 -0.92 15.53
C VAL A 118 16.41 -2.05 16.22
N LEU A 119 17.10 -2.92 16.98
CA LEU A 119 16.43 -4.03 17.67
C LEU A 119 15.48 -3.55 18.77
N ARG A 120 15.79 -2.45 19.46
CA ARG A 120 14.88 -1.85 20.45
C ARG A 120 13.64 -1.25 19.78
N ALA A 121 13.80 -0.48 18.71
CA ALA A 121 12.68 0.07 17.94
C ALA A 121 11.73 -1.03 17.43
N LEU A 122 12.25 -2.20 17.11
CA LEU A 122 11.48 -3.36 16.64
C LEU A 122 11.02 -4.30 17.77
N SER A 123 11.21 -3.94 19.06
CA SER A 123 10.89 -4.78 20.22
C SER A 123 11.54 -6.16 20.17
N LEU A 124 12.78 -6.24 19.68
CA LEU A 124 13.56 -7.47 19.53
C LEU A 124 14.77 -7.53 20.46
N TRP A 125 15.10 -6.47 21.19
CA TRP A 125 16.32 -6.41 22.00
C TRP A 125 16.42 -7.51 23.04
N ASP A 126 15.31 -7.82 23.74
CA ASP A 126 15.26 -8.88 24.74
C ASP A 126 15.38 -10.30 24.14
N LYS A 127 15.30 -10.39 22.83
CA LYS A 127 15.45 -11.64 22.05
C LYS A 127 16.73 -11.68 21.22
N LYS A 128 17.64 -10.72 21.40
CA LYS A 128 18.87 -10.57 20.59
C LYS A 128 19.75 -11.82 20.52
N ASP A 129 19.78 -12.61 21.61
CA ASP A 129 20.57 -13.82 21.73
C ASP A 129 19.78 -15.10 21.39
N ASN A 130 18.48 -14.99 21.09
CA ASN A 130 17.66 -16.11 20.66
C ASN A 130 17.98 -16.49 19.22
N MET A 131 17.96 -17.79 18.91
CA MET A 131 18.02 -18.28 17.52
C MET A 131 16.72 -17.96 16.77
N LEU A 132 16.80 -17.69 15.45
CA LEU A 132 15.62 -17.33 14.67
C LEU A 132 14.53 -18.41 14.67
N ARG A 133 14.91 -19.70 14.74
CA ARG A 133 13.94 -20.81 14.84
C ARG A 133 13.03 -20.75 16.07
N GLN A 134 13.47 -20.07 17.13
CA GLN A 134 12.73 -19.94 18.40
C GLN A 134 11.71 -18.79 18.38
N LEU A 135 11.72 -17.97 17.34
CA LEU A 135 10.87 -16.79 17.21
C LEU A 135 9.53 -17.14 16.54
N SER A 136 8.48 -16.40 16.92
CA SER A 136 7.20 -16.42 16.20
C SER A 136 7.34 -15.87 14.77
N GLY A 137 6.38 -16.15 13.91
CA GLY A 137 6.38 -15.63 12.52
C GLY A 137 6.52 -14.11 12.45
N GLY A 138 5.79 -13.38 13.28
CA GLY A 138 5.89 -11.93 13.34
C GLY A 138 7.20 -11.41 13.88
N MET A 139 7.79 -12.09 14.89
CA MET A 139 9.15 -11.73 15.33
C MET A 139 10.18 -11.96 14.22
N LYS A 140 10.09 -13.05 13.47
CA LYS A 140 10.93 -13.29 12.30
C LYS A 140 10.78 -12.19 11.25
N ARG A 141 9.55 -11.71 11.03
CA ARG A 141 9.29 -10.58 10.11
C ARG A 141 9.98 -9.30 10.59
N ARG A 142 9.89 -8.99 11.88
CA ARG A 142 10.62 -7.85 12.47
C ARG A 142 12.14 -7.99 12.34
N VAL A 143 12.68 -9.21 12.41
CA VAL A 143 14.12 -9.45 12.16
C VAL A 143 14.48 -9.15 10.70
N LEU A 144 13.64 -9.46 9.72
CA LEU A 144 13.88 -9.07 8.32
C LEU A 144 13.90 -7.54 8.15
N ILE A 145 13.00 -6.83 8.85
CA ILE A 145 13.03 -5.36 8.87
C ILE A 145 14.33 -4.87 9.52
N ALA A 146 14.75 -5.46 10.65
CA ALA A 146 16.03 -5.12 11.28
C ALA A 146 17.22 -5.34 10.35
N LYS A 147 17.24 -6.44 9.59
CA LYS A 147 18.24 -6.70 8.55
C LYS A 147 18.28 -5.60 7.50
N ALA A 148 17.10 -5.23 6.98
CA ALA A 148 16.97 -4.20 5.97
C ALA A 148 17.41 -2.82 6.46
N LEU A 149 17.25 -2.51 7.76
CA LEU A 149 17.66 -1.25 8.39
C LEU A 149 19.10 -1.26 8.91
N SER A 150 19.76 -2.42 8.94
CA SER A 150 21.08 -2.59 9.58
C SER A 150 22.18 -1.68 9.02
N HIS A 151 22.10 -1.29 7.76
CA HIS A 151 23.08 -0.49 7.05
C HIS A 151 22.67 0.99 6.88
N GLU A 152 21.60 1.42 7.58
CA GLU A 152 21.11 2.82 7.59
C GLU A 152 20.65 3.26 6.18
N PRO A 153 19.66 2.58 5.56
CA PRO A 153 19.18 2.97 4.24
C PRO A 153 18.31 4.22 4.29
N ASP A 154 18.31 5.00 3.21
CA ASP A 154 17.38 6.12 3.01
C ASP A 154 15.99 5.66 2.53
N ILE A 155 15.92 4.46 1.94
CA ILE A 155 14.73 3.89 1.31
C ILE A 155 14.51 2.47 1.81
N LEU A 156 13.28 2.15 2.21
CA LEU A 156 12.87 0.82 2.65
C LEU A 156 11.75 0.28 1.74
N PHE A 157 12.00 -0.85 1.12
CA PHE A 157 11.00 -1.63 0.40
C PHE A 157 10.43 -2.74 1.28
N LEU A 158 9.11 -2.82 1.34
CA LEU A 158 8.35 -3.85 2.05
C LEU A 158 7.45 -4.59 1.05
N ASP A 159 7.86 -5.81 0.65
CA ASP A 159 7.08 -6.62 -0.29
C ASP A 159 6.09 -7.50 0.47
N GLU A 160 4.79 -7.14 0.41
CA GLU A 160 3.68 -7.78 1.12
C GLU A 160 3.99 -8.04 2.61
N PRO A 161 4.30 -7.00 3.39
CA PRO A 161 4.88 -7.16 4.72
C PRO A 161 3.97 -7.85 5.74
N THR A 162 2.66 -7.89 5.52
CA THR A 162 1.64 -8.42 6.43
C THR A 162 1.00 -9.71 5.94
N ALA A 163 1.48 -10.25 4.80
CA ALA A 163 0.94 -11.51 4.28
C ALA A 163 1.06 -12.64 5.33
N GLY A 164 -0.08 -13.24 5.69
CA GLY A 164 -0.14 -14.32 6.67
C GLY A 164 0.05 -13.91 8.14
N VAL A 165 -0.09 -12.62 8.44
CA VAL A 165 0.06 -12.05 9.79
C VAL A 165 -1.33 -11.75 10.38
N ASP A 166 -1.52 -12.01 11.69
CA ASP A 166 -2.76 -11.66 12.39
C ASP A 166 -2.95 -10.14 12.56
N VAL A 167 -4.20 -9.72 12.84
CA VAL A 167 -4.61 -8.30 12.91
C VAL A 167 -3.81 -7.50 13.95
N THR A 168 -3.54 -8.09 15.13
CA THR A 168 -2.81 -7.39 16.20
C THR A 168 -1.38 -7.11 15.79
N LEU A 169 -0.71 -8.12 15.24
CA LEU A 169 0.67 -8.03 14.79
C LEU A 169 0.83 -7.10 13.58
N ARG A 170 -0.21 -7.00 12.75
CA ARG A 170 -0.28 -6.04 11.63
C ARG A 170 -0.23 -4.60 12.14
N LYS A 171 -1.06 -4.25 13.12
CA LYS A 171 -1.08 -2.91 13.74
C LYS A 171 0.27 -2.53 14.37
N ASP A 172 0.88 -3.46 15.12
CA ASP A 172 2.21 -3.26 15.68
C ASP A 172 3.26 -2.96 14.61
N MET A 173 3.15 -3.60 13.45
CA MET A 173 4.08 -3.38 12.35
C MET A 173 3.88 -2.03 11.67
N TRP A 174 2.63 -1.58 11.52
CA TRP A 174 2.33 -0.26 10.96
C TRP A 174 2.84 0.86 11.86
N HIS A 175 2.74 0.71 13.18
CA HIS A 175 3.35 1.66 14.11
C HIS A 175 4.86 1.79 13.90
N VAL A 176 5.57 0.67 13.71
CA VAL A 176 7.01 0.70 13.38
C VAL A 176 7.28 1.40 12.05
N VAL A 177 6.45 1.17 11.03
CA VAL A 177 6.57 1.82 9.71
C VAL A 177 6.40 3.34 9.84
N GLU A 178 5.43 3.81 10.62
CA GLU A 178 5.22 5.23 10.91
C GLU A 178 6.41 5.88 11.65
N GLU A 179 6.97 5.19 12.65
CA GLU A 179 8.18 5.66 13.35
C GLU A 179 9.38 5.78 12.40
N LEU A 180 9.56 4.83 11.48
CA LEU A 180 10.62 4.87 10.47
C LEU A 180 10.42 6.05 9.51
N ARG A 181 9.19 6.27 9.04
CA ARG A 181 8.85 7.45 8.24
C ARG A 181 9.15 8.75 8.99
N ALA A 182 8.73 8.86 10.25
CA ALA A 182 8.98 10.02 11.08
C ALA A 182 10.48 10.29 11.28
N SER A 183 11.33 9.25 11.20
CA SER A 183 12.78 9.37 11.20
C SER A 183 13.39 9.79 9.86
N GLY A 184 12.58 9.98 8.81
CA GLY A 184 12.97 10.45 7.48
C GLY A 184 13.25 9.35 6.45
N VAL A 185 12.97 8.08 6.75
CA VAL A 185 13.08 6.97 5.81
C VAL A 185 11.93 7.04 4.81
N THR A 186 12.21 6.92 3.52
CA THR A 186 11.22 6.78 2.46
C THR A 186 10.77 5.32 2.40
N ILE A 187 9.48 5.06 2.34
CA ILE A 187 8.95 3.70 2.41
C ILE A 187 8.09 3.40 1.19
N ILE A 188 8.40 2.31 0.52
CA ILE A 188 7.57 1.77 -0.56
C ILE A 188 7.09 0.40 -0.13
N LEU A 189 5.79 0.23 -0.06
CA LEU A 189 5.20 -1.07 0.28
C LEU A 189 4.33 -1.58 -0.87
N THR A 190 4.34 -2.88 -1.06
CA THR A 190 3.34 -3.55 -1.88
C THR A 190 2.34 -4.25 -0.98
N THR A 191 1.11 -4.20 -1.36
CA THR A 191 0.05 -4.96 -0.69
C THR A 191 -1.08 -5.26 -1.67
N HIS A 192 -1.84 -6.30 -1.39
CA HIS A 192 -3.13 -6.58 -2.00
C HIS A 192 -4.28 -6.30 -0.99
N TYR A 193 -3.95 -5.94 0.25
CA TYR A 193 -4.90 -5.48 1.27
C TYR A 193 -5.02 -3.96 1.18
N ILE A 194 -6.15 -3.50 0.71
CA ILE A 194 -6.39 -2.09 0.42
C ILE A 194 -6.50 -1.26 1.70
N GLU A 195 -7.04 -1.86 2.76
CA GLU A 195 -7.13 -1.24 4.09
C GLU A 195 -5.75 -0.82 4.64
N GLU A 196 -4.70 -1.57 4.30
CA GLU A 196 -3.34 -1.22 4.71
C GLU A 196 -2.85 0.07 4.06
N ALA A 197 -3.14 0.24 2.77
CA ALA A 197 -2.80 1.48 2.08
C ALA A 197 -3.66 2.65 2.59
N GLU A 198 -4.94 2.41 2.92
CA GLU A 198 -5.80 3.42 3.57
C GLU A 198 -5.24 3.88 4.91
N GLU A 199 -4.70 2.97 5.71
CA GLU A 199 -4.22 3.26 7.05
C GLU A 199 -2.94 4.12 7.01
N ILE A 200 -1.93 3.73 6.24
CA ILE A 200 -0.58 4.27 6.39
C ILE A 200 -0.01 5.05 5.20
N ALA A 201 -0.55 4.89 3.98
CA ALA A 201 0.05 5.50 2.81
C ALA A 201 -0.22 7.02 2.71
N ASP A 202 0.76 7.77 2.23
CA ASP A 202 0.60 9.16 1.79
C ASP A 202 0.08 9.19 0.36
N ARG A 203 0.69 8.37 -0.51
CA ARG A 203 0.31 8.21 -1.91
C ARG A 203 0.06 6.75 -2.25
N VAL A 204 -0.82 6.55 -3.20
CA VAL A 204 -1.22 5.22 -3.68
C VAL A 204 -0.94 5.13 -5.17
N GLY A 205 -0.23 4.08 -5.57
CA GLY A 205 -0.05 3.67 -6.96
C GLY A 205 -0.85 2.40 -7.24
N VAL A 206 -1.59 2.38 -8.34
CA VAL A 206 -2.33 1.17 -8.79
C VAL A 206 -1.64 0.60 -10.02
N ILE A 207 -1.17 -0.65 -9.91
CA ILE A 207 -0.54 -1.38 -11.01
C ILE A 207 -1.38 -2.59 -11.39
N ASN A 208 -1.61 -2.78 -12.69
CA ASN A 208 -2.33 -3.92 -13.24
C ASN A 208 -1.76 -4.34 -14.59
N GLY A 209 -1.58 -5.64 -14.82
CA GLY A 209 -1.10 -6.18 -16.10
C GLY A 209 0.22 -5.61 -16.60
N GLY A 210 1.11 -5.17 -15.69
CA GLY A 210 2.40 -4.55 -16.00
C GLY A 210 2.34 -3.05 -16.29
N GLU A 211 1.19 -2.41 -16.13
CA GLU A 211 0.98 -0.97 -16.36
C GLU A 211 0.64 -0.25 -15.05
N LEU A 212 1.17 0.94 -14.87
CA LEU A 212 0.82 1.82 -13.75
C LEU A 212 -0.39 2.65 -14.15
N LEU A 213 -1.56 2.33 -13.59
CA LEU A 213 -2.83 2.95 -13.98
C LEU A 213 -2.97 4.37 -13.41
N LEU A 214 -2.51 4.58 -12.18
CA LEU A 214 -2.47 5.88 -11.52
C LEU A 214 -1.43 5.91 -10.40
N VAL A 215 -1.01 7.12 -10.03
CA VAL A 215 -0.31 7.43 -8.77
C VAL A 215 -0.85 8.76 -8.27
N GLU A 216 -1.48 8.75 -7.10
CA GLU A 216 -2.14 9.94 -6.55
C GLU A 216 -1.90 10.03 -5.03
N ASP A 217 -1.99 11.22 -4.48
CA ASP A 217 -2.16 11.45 -3.05
C ASP A 217 -3.42 10.73 -2.55
N LYS A 218 -3.33 10.02 -1.43
CA LYS A 218 -4.45 9.23 -0.89
C LYS A 218 -5.68 10.11 -0.61
N ALA A 219 -5.48 11.27 0.02
CA ALA A 219 -6.58 12.16 0.36
C ALA A 219 -7.21 12.77 -0.90
N ALA A 220 -6.39 13.14 -1.90
CA ALA A 220 -6.87 13.63 -3.19
C ALA A 220 -7.64 12.55 -3.95
N LEU A 221 -7.15 11.30 -3.94
CA LEU A 221 -7.84 10.16 -4.57
C LEU A 221 -9.20 9.91 -3.93
N MET A 222 -9.25 9.90 -2.60
CA MET A 222 -10.49 9.72 -1.84
C MET A 222 -11.47 10.89 -2.03
N ALA A 223 -10.98 12.12 -2.17
CA ALA A 223 -11.83 13.28 -2.48
C ALA A 223 -12.39 13.24 -3.90
N LYS A 224 -11.56 12.81 -4.87
CA LYS A 224 -11.89 12.86 -6.32
C LYS A 224 -12.75 11.69 -6.78
N LEU A 225 -12.53 10.49 -6.23
CA LEU A 225 -13.19 9.25 -6.66
C LEU A 225 -14.06 8.63 -5.55
N GLY A 226 -13.92 9.10 -4.32
CA GLY A 226 -14.70 8.64 -3.17
C GLY A 226 -16.12 9.18 -3.24
N ARG A 227 -17.08 8.30 -3.58
CA ARG A 227 -18.52 8.66 -3.51
C ARG A 227 -18.99 8.61 -2.07
N LYS A 228 -19.75 9.61 -1.67
CA LYS A 228 -20.50 9.57 -0.41
C LYS A 228 -21.89 9.00 -0.68
N GLN A 229 -22.28 8.02 0.12
CA GLN A 229 -23.57 7.37 0.02
C GLN A 229 -24.34 7.58 1.32
N LEU A 230 -25.62 7.94 1.18
CA LEU A 230 -26.58 7.86 2.24
C LEU A 230 -27.35 6.55 2.05
N ILE A 231 -27.34 5.71 3.06
CA ILE A 231 -28.04 4.44 3.08
C ILE A 231 -29.20 4.57 4.06
N LEU A 232 -30.42 4.33 3.57
CA LEU A 232 -31.64 4.34 4.35
C LEU A 232 -32.19 2.92 4.43
N ASP A 233 -32.24 2.33 5.62
CA ASP A 233 -32.92 1.05 5.85
C ASP A 233 -34.43 1.32 5.99
N LEU A 234 -35.21 0.84 5.03
CA LEU A 234 -36.66 1.11 4.97
C LEU A 234 -37.41 0.32 6.05
N THR A 235 -38.50 0.91 6.56
CA THR A 235 -39.44 0.22 7.47
C THR A 235 -40.19 -0.87 6.74
N GLU A 236 -40.60 -0.60 5.49
CA GLU A 236 -41.28 -1.57 4.61
C GLU A 236 -40.53 -1.65 3.28
N PRO A 237 -40.27 -2.84 2.76
CA PRO A 237 -39.58 -3.00 1.48
C PRO A 237 -40.40 -2.43 0.32
N LEU A 238 -39.72 -1.70 -0.59
CA LEU A 238 -40.32 -1.22 -1.82
C LEU A 238 -40.11 -2.21 -2.95
N SER A 239 -41.17 -2.49 -3.73
CA SER A 239 -41.07 -3.31 -4.94
C SER A 239 -40.44 -2.54 -6.11
N ARG A 240 -40.54 -1.22 -6.12
CA ARG A 240 -40.04 -0.32 -7.16
C ARG A 240 -39.84 1.08 -6.57
N LEU A 241 -38.80 1.78 -7.05
CA LEU A 241 -38.59 3.18 -6.75
C LEU A 241 -39.66 4.03 -7.45
N PRO A 242 -40.38 4.94 -6.76
CA PRO A 242 -41.35 5.85 -7.38
C PRO A 242 -40.69 6.73 -8.45
N ASP A 243 -41.40 7.00 -9.55
CA ASP A 243 -40.89 7.74 -10.70
C ASP A 243 -40.43 9.17 -10.35
N CYS A 244 -40.96 9.78 -9.28
CA CYS A 244 -40.53 11.09 -8.78
C CYS A 244 -39.09 11.11 -8.26
N PHE A 245 -38.45 9.94 -7.99
CA PHE A 245 -37.06 9.83 -7.56
C PHE A 245 -36.12 9.33 -8.69
N ALA A 246 -36.65 9.07 -9.87
CA ALA A 246 -35.83 8.61 -11.00
C ALA A 246 -34.86 9.72 -11.45
N GLY A 247 -33.57 9.36 -11.62
CA GLY A 247 -32.56 10.29 -12.14
C GLY A 247 -31.83 11.15 -11.09
N ASN A 248 -32.19 11.07 -9.79
CA ASN A 248 -31.63 11.89 -8.72
C ASN A 248 -30.51 11.18 -7.92
N GLY A 249 -29.84 10.19 -8.49
CA GLY A 249 -28.78 9.45 -7.77
C GLY A 249 -29.31 8.49 -6.69
N LEU A 250 -30.64 8.30 -6.59
CA LEU A 250 -31.26 7.37 -5.65
C LEU A 250 -31.47 6.01 -6.33
N THR A 251 -31.00 4.95 -5.68
CA THR A 251 -31.15 3.57 -6.14
C THR A 251 -31.79 2.70 -5.06
N LEU A 252 -32.59 1.72 -5.51
CA LEU A 252 -33.22 0.74 -4.61
C LEU A 252 -32.35 -0.51 -4.55
N GLY A 253 -32.04 -1.01 -3.36
CA GLY A 253 -31.33 -2.25 -3.16
C GLY A 253 -32.09 -3.45 -3.75
N ALA A 254 -31.37 -4.52 -4.11
CA ALA A 254 -31.94 -5.69 -4.81
C ALA A 254 -33.08 -6.39 -4.05
N ASP A 255 -33.10 -6.28 -2.72
CA ASP A 255 -34.13 -6.83 -1.84
C ASP A 255 -35.27 -5.84 -1.51
N GLY A 256 -35.19 -4.62 -2.04
CA GLY A 256 -36.16 -3.55 -1.80
C GLY A 256 -36.14 -2.95 -0.39
N SER A 257 -35.28 -3.42 0.51
CA SER A 257 -35.25 -3.01 1.91
C SER A 257 -34.40 -1.76 2.16
N ARG A 258 -33.60 -1.33 1.17
CA ARG A 258 -32.66 -0.22 1.29
C ARG A 258 -32.79 0.75 0.14
N LEU A 259 -32.70 2.05 0.46
CA LEU A 259 -32.44 3.11 -0.50
C LEU A 259 -31.00 3.59 -0.36
N ILE A 260 -30.31 3.74 -1.47
CA ILE A 260 -28.94 4.22 -1.55
C ILE A 260 -28.95 5.51 -2.37
N TYR A 261 -28.51 6.59 -1.77
CA TYR A 261 -28.38 7.90 -2.41
C TYR A 261 -26.92 8.25 -2.56
N ASP A 262 -26.45 8.31 -3.81
CA ASP A 262 -25.11 8.80 -4.13
C ASP A 262 -25.14 10.33 -4.12
N PHE A 263 -24.39 10.96 -3.22
CA PHE A 263 -24.25 12.41 -3.16
C PHE A 263 -22.78 12.82 -3.23
N ASP A 264 -22.53 13.86 -4.01
CA ASP A 264 -21.22 14.49 -4.11
C ASP A 264 -21.24 15.80 -3.33
N SER A 265 -20.19 16.09 -2.54
CA SER A 265 -20.11 17.30 -1.74
C SER A 265 -20.05 18.59 -2.56
N ASP A 266 -19.69 18.47 -3.84
CA ASP A 266 -19.44 19.60 -4.74
C ASP A 266 -20.51 19.79 -5.81
N ASN A 267 -21.51 18.91 -5.91
CA ASN A 267 -22.63 19.06 -6.84
C ASN A 267 -23.87 19.59 -6.14
N GLU A 268 -24.53 20.58 -6.73
CA GLU A 268 -25.83 21.16 -6.33
C GLU A 268 -27.03 20.17 -6.46
N GLN A 269 -26.76 18.86 -6.31
CA GLN A 269 -27.84 17.89 -6.21
C GLN A 269 -28.58 18.09 -4.88
N GLU A 270 -29.81 17.64 -4.84
CA GLU A 270 -30.72 17.77 -3.72
C GLU A 270 -30.04 17.53 -2.37
N SER A 271 -30.15 18.49 -1.44
CA SER A 271 -29.58 18.32 -0.10
C SER A 271 -30.20 17.11 0.60
N ILE A 272 -29.42 16.40 1.44
CA ILE A 272 -29.94 15.27 2.24
C ILE A 272 -31.24 15.64 2.94
N ALA A 273 -31.35 16.87 3.48
CA ALA A 273 -32.55 17.35 4.15
C ALA A 273 -33.76 17.41 3.19
N ALA A 274 -33.58 17.89 1.96
CA ALA A 274 -34.64 17.95 0.96
C ALA A 274 -35.06 16.54 0.52
N LEU A 275 -34.09 15.62 0.32
CA LEU A 275 -34.37 14.21 0.03
C LEU A 275 -35.21 13.55 1.14
N LEU A 276 -34.83 13.71 2.41
CA LEU A 276 -35.57 13.16 3.55
C LEU A 276 -36.98 13.72 3.64
N THR A 277 -37.17 15.02 3.37
CA THR A 277 -38.49 15.64 3.32
C THR A 277 -39.35 15.02 2.22
N ARG A 278 -38.84 14.91 1.01
CA ARG A 278 -39.56 14.27 -0.14
C ARG A 278 -39.92 12.81 0.12
N LEU A 279 -39.02 12.03 0.77
CA LEU A 279 -39.34 10.66 1.16
C LEU A 279 -40.55 10.63 2.11
N GLY A 280 -40.57 11.51 3.11
CA GLY A 280 -41.70 11.64 4.01
C GLY A 280 -43.01 12.03 3.30
N GLU A 281 -42.98 13.00 2.37
CA GLU A 281 -44.13 13.40 1.55
C GLU A 281 -44.69 12.26 0.67
N ASN A 282 -43.83 11.30 0.30
CA ASN A 282 -44.26 10.13 -0.47
C ASN A 282 -44.50 8.87 0.38
N ASN A 283 -44.71 9.06 1.71
CA ASN A 283 -44.93 7.98 2.68
C ASN A 283 -43.87 6.90 2.71
N ILE A 284 -42.62 7.20 2.35
CA ILE A 284 -41.48 6.29 2.44
C ILE A 284 -40.81 6.50 3.79
N HIS A 285 -40.96 5.55 4.69
CA HIS A 285 -40.39 5.59 6.03
C HIS A 285 -39.18 4.70 6.15
N PHE A 286 -38.19 5.20 6.89
CA PHE A 286 -36.97 4.42 7.18
C PHE A 286 -36.80 4.24 8.69
N LYS A 287 -36.21 3.14 9.12
CA LYS A 287 -35.94 2.79 10.51
C LYS A 287 -34.52 3.14 10.95
N ASP A 288 -33.60 3.24 9.98
CA ASP A 288 -32.21 3.59 10.24
C ASP A 288 -31.64 4.38 9.05
N LEU A 289 -30.62 5.21 9.36
CA LEU A 289 -29.93 6.06 8.43
C LEU A 289 -28.44 5.99 8.73
N SER A 290 -27.63 5.64 7.73
CA SER A 290 -26.18 5.64 7.83
C SER A 290 -25.56 6.32 6.61
N THR A 291 -24.37 6.89 6.81
CA THR A 291 -23.58 7.42 5.70
C THR A 291 -22.36 6.51 5.49
N ARG A 292 -22.09 6.15 4.23
CA ARG A 292 -20.91 5.44 3.82
C ARG A 292 -20.11 6.31 2.85
N GLN A 293 -18.82 6.41 3.06
CA GLN A 293 -17.90 6.91 2.05
C GLN A 293 -17.29 5.69 1.33
N SER A 294 -17.16 5.77 0.00
CA SER A 294 -16.46 4.74 -0.76
C SER A 294 -15.07 4.51 -0.16
N SER A 295 -14.74 3.25 0.02
CA SER A 295 -13.39 2.86 0.44
C SER A 295 -12.41 2.96 -0.73
N LEU A 296 -11.12 2.94 -0.43
CA LEU A 296 -10.10 2.80 -1.46
C LEU A 296 -10.30 1.48 -2.26
N GLU A 297 -10.93 0.46 -1.63
CA GLU A 297 -11.29 -0.81 -2.27
C GLU A 297 -12.32 -0.62 -3.38
N ASP A 298 -13.39 0.16 -3.14
CA ASP A 298 -14.40 0.46 -4.16
C ASP A 298 -13.75 1.17 -5.37
N ILE A 299 -12.84 2.11 -5.11
CA ILE A 299 -12.09 2.84 -6.14
C ILE A 299 -11.17 1.88 -6.92
N PHE A 300 -10.45 1.01 -6.22
CA PHE A 300 -9.54 0.03 -6.83
C PHE A 300 -10.30 -0.93 -7.75
N VAL A 301 -11.42 -1.49 -7.28
CA VAL A 301 -12.26 -2.41 -8.06
C VAL A 301 -12.77 -1.72 -9.32
N ALA A 302 -13.19 -0.46 -9.23
CA ALA A 302 -13.64 0.31 -10.39
C ALA A 302 -12.51 0.52 -11.43
N LEU A 303 -11.29 0.85 -10.98
CA LEU A 303 -10.13 1.07 -11.85
C LEU A 303 -9.65 -0.22 -12.52
N VAL A 304 -9.55 -1.32 -11.79
CA VAL A 304 -9.08 -2.61 -12.32
C VAL A 304 -10.16 -3.29 -13.16
N GLY A 305 -11.44 -3.09 -12.83
CA GLY A 305 -12.59 -3.62 -13.57
C GLY A 305 -12.84 -2.93 -14.92
N ALA A 306 -12.56 -1.65 -15.03
CA ALA A 306 -12.70 -0.87 -16.28
C ALA A 306 -11.64 -1.23 -17.36
N GLY A 307 -10.61 -1.96 -17.00
CA GLY A 307 -9.53 -2.39 -17.91
C GLY A 307 -9.72 -3.78 -18.54
N LYS A 308 -10.94 -4.33 -18.50
CA LYS A 308 -11.28 -5.62 -19.15
C LYS A 308 -12.07 -5.41 -20.44
#